data_c48d51c33c36260fccd1dabdee929668
#
_entry.id   c48d51c33c36260fccd1dabdee929668
#
_cell.length_a   1.000
_cell.length_b   1.000
_cell.length_c   1.000
_cell.angle_alpha   90.00
_cell.angle_beta   90.00
_cell.angle_gamma   90.00
#
_symmetry.space_group_name_H-M   'P 1'
#
loop_
_entity.id
_entity.type
_entity.pdbx_description
1 polymer ?
#
loop_
_entity_poly.entity_id
_entity_poly.type
_entity_poly.pdbx_seq_one_letter_code
_entity_poly.pdbx_strand_id
1 'polypeptide(L)'
;MLVAAFVRMIGRLGFLVMASLTLLSACGVAPGMRMNENPSLPIVEAGGGEASDALAVPISDINLALIQEMRKEAAARRAADGSPLFSTPEPYTLGVGDVLNITVWDHPELAAAQGAQSQPQVRPADAPAGFVIDQTGDISFPYAGTLRAAGLRTDELQADLARRLARVFQNPQVTVRIASFRARKVYVDGEVHTPGVQPINDIPMTLYEAITRAGGFTPAADQSRMLLTRKHVRYQVDLPKMLDHGLDPSRIVLKDGDLLRVVPRDENGVFVMGEITRPMTAVPQSTGKLTLSDALSQAGSVNAMTADASQMYVIRGDGERTPKVYHLDGSSPVSMVLANQFELQPKDVVYVDSTSLARFSRVLSQLLPLINAGLTGAVVAK
;
A
#
# COMPACT_ATOMS: atom_id res chain seq x y z
N MET A 1 73.80 29.58 -25.51
CA MET A 1 73.22 28.40 -24.78
C MET A 1 72.12 28.76 -23.79
N LEU A 2 72.13 29.86 -23.11
CA LEU A 2 71.09 30.25 -22.10
C LEU A 2 69.71 30.51 -22.69
N VAL A 3 69.57 31.11 -23.87
CA VAL A 3 68.30 31.46 -24.50
C VAL A 3 67.49 30.21 -24.91
N ALA A 4 68.13 29.14 -25.39
CA ALA A 4 67.51 27.91 -25.78
C ALA A 4 66.99 27.11 -24.56
N ALA A 5 67.60 27.21 -23.42
CA ALA A 5 67.18 26.62 -22.17
C ALA A 5 65.89 27.30 -21.62
N PHE A 6 65.85 28.65 -21.73
CA PHE A 6 64.71 29.46 -21.24
C PHE A 6 63.49 29.26 -22.09
N VAL A 7 63.58 29.15 -23.43
CA VAL A 7 62.46 28.85 -24.33
C VAL A 7 61.87 27.44 -24.07
N ARG A 8 62.71 26.43 -23.77
CA ARG A 8 62.25 25.06 -23.43
C ARG A 8 61.56 25.02 -22.05
N MET A 9 61.99 25.86 -21.11
CA MET A 9 61.39 25.94 -19.79
C MET A 9 60.00 26.58 -19.85
N ILE A 10 59.81 27.65 -20.63
CA ILE A 10 58.50 28.30 -20.86
C ILE A 10 57.55 27.37 -21.60
N GLY A 11 58.02 26.62 -22.62
CA GLY A 11 57.18 25.64 -23.32
C GLY A 11 56.71 24.49 -22.44
N ARG A 12 57.57 24.03 -21.51
CA ARG A 12 57.18 22.99 -20.53
C ARG A 12 56.21 23.52 -19.47
N LEU A 13 56.36 24.77 -19.04
CA LEU A 13 55.44 25.39 -18.10
C LEU A 13 54.07 25.64 -18.73
N GLY A 14 54.03 26.10 -20.00
CA GLY A 14 52.82 26.27 -20.78
C GLY A 14 52.06 24.95 -21.01
N PHE A 15 52.80 23.88 -21.30
CA PHE A 15 52.23 22.54 -21.48
C PHE A 15 51.66 21.98 -20.16
N LEU A 16 52.33 22.21 -19.02
CA LEU A 16 51.85 21.82 -17.68
C LEU A 16 50.60 22.61 -17.28
N VAL A 17 50.53 23.90 -17.56
CA VAL A 17 49.35 24.73 -17.29
C VAL A 17 48.18 24.33 -18.19
N MET A 18 48.43 24.06 -19.46
CA MET A 18 47.38 23.61 -20.36
C MET A 18 46.87 22.20 -20.03
N ALA A 19 47.73 21.28 -19.61
CA ALA A 19 47.36 19.96 -19.10
C ALA A 19 46.58 20.03 -17.78
N SER A 20 46.89 20.99 -16.89
CA SER A 20 46.12 21.19 -15.66
C SER A 20 44.76 21.82 -15.90
N LEU A 21 44.58 22.71 -16.91
CA LEU A 21 43.29 23.27 -17.28
C LEU A 21 42.38 22.21 -17.91
N THR A 22 42.89 21.28 -18.72
CA THR A 22 42.12 20.18 -19.32
C THR A 22 41.67 19.14 -18.27
N LEU A 23 42.46 18.93 -17.22
CA LEU A 23 42.10 18.06 -16.10
C LEU A 23 41.00 18.65 -15.20
N LEU A 24 40.90 19.98 -15.10
CA LEU A 24 39.83 20.63 -14.33
C LEU A 24 38.43 20.54 -15.06
N SER A 25 38.41 20.47 -16.39
CA SER A 25 37.15 20.32 -17.15
C SER A 25 36.64 18.89 -17.21
N ALA A 26 37.43 17.90 -16.80
CA ALA A 26 37.03 16.49 -16.80
C ALA A 26 35.97 16.14 -15.75
N CYS A 27 35.77 16.98 -14.74
CA CYS A 27 34.74 16.75 -13.70
C CYS A 27 33.29 16.80 -14.23
N GLY A 28 33.05 17.39 -15.39
CA GLY A 28 31.73 17.44 -16.04
C GLY A 28 31.32 16.14 -16.75
N VAL A 29 32.30 15.26 -17.04
CA VAL A 29 32.09 14.01 -17.82
C VAL A 29 32.12 12.76 -16.94
N ALA A 30 32.16 12.92 -15.61
CA ALA A 30 32.20 11.78 -14.70
C ALA A 30 30.93 10.91 -14.85
N PRO A 31 31.06 9.58 -14.96
CA PRO A 31 29.92 8.70 -15.07
C PRO A 31 29.10 8.68 -13.78
N GLY A 32 27.78 8.59 -13.91
CA GLY A 32 26.83 8.52 -12.83
C GLY A 32 25.73 9.58 -12.93
N MET A 33 24.65 9.38 -12.18
CA MET A 33 23.58 10.37 -12.04
C MET A 33 24.05 11.54 -11.19
N ARG A 34 23.56 12.73 -11.51
CA ARG A 34 23.81 13.95 -10.76
C ARG A 34 22.55 14.80 -10.74
N MET A 35 22.23 15.38 -9.60
CA MET A 35 21.20 16.41 -9.53
C MET A 35 21.76 17.74 -10.06
N ASN A 36 21.08 18.30 -11.07
CA ASN A 36 21.41 19.62 -11.58
C ASN A 36 20.74 20.69 -10.72
N GLU A 37 21.31 21.90 -10.65
CA GLU A 37 20.72 23.04 -9.94
C GLU A 37 19.35 23.43 -10.51
N ASN A 38 19.14 23.24 -11.81
CA ASN A 38 17.87 23.47 -12.50
C ASN A 38 17.44 22.15 -13.20
N PRO A 39 16.87 21.18 -12.46
CA PRO A 39 16.42 19.95 -13.06
C PRO A 39 15.22 20.20 -13.99
N SER A 40 15.24 19.55 -15.15
CA SER A 40 14.17 19.64 -16.13
C SER A 40 13.82 18.28 -16.68
N LEU A 41 12.55 18.08 -17.03
CA LEU A 41 12.07 16.88 -17.71
C LEU A 41 11.76 17.22 -19.17
N PRO A 42 12.21 16.40 -20.14
CA PRO A 42 11.85 16.59 -21.54
C PRO A 42 10.35 16.31 -21.72
N ILE A 43 9.62 17.26 -22.31
CA ILE A 43 8.25 17.03 -22.76
C ILE A 43 8.34 16.56 -24.21
N VAL A 44 8.00 15.28 -24.45
CA VAL A 44 7.86 14.72 -25.80
C VAL A 44 6.38 14.74 -26.14
N GLU A 45 5.95 15.63 -27.05
CA GLU A 45 4.61 15.54 -27.61
C GLU A 45 4.49 14.27 -28.49
N ALA A 46 3.36 13.58 -28.37
CA ALA A 46 3.09 12.31 -29.06
C ALA A 46 3.02 12.42 -30.61
N GLY A 47 3.65 13.42 -31.20
CA GLY A 47 3.63 13.73 -32.63
C GLY A 47 4.99 13.87 -33.33
N GLY A 48 6.12 13.55 -32.67
CA GLY A 48 7.44 13.53 -33.30
C GLY A 48 8.04 14.91 -33.59
N GLY A 49 7.60 15.99 -32.96
CA GLY A 49 8.24 17.29 -32.98
C GLY A 49 9.48 17.34 -32.07
N GLU A 50 10.45 18.20 -32.42
CA GLU A 50 11.61 18.47 -31.57
C GLU A 50 11.15 18.85 -30.15
N ALA A 51 11.80 18.31 -29.12
CA ALA A 51 11.51 18.59 -27.71
C ALA A 51 11.74 20.09 -27.43
N SER A 52 10.67 20.90 -27.53
CA SER A 52 10.79 22.35 -27.49
C SER A 52 10.59 22.98 -26.13
N ASP A 53 10.09 22.26 -25.11
CA ASP A 53 9.96 22.79 -23.76
C ASP A 53 10.38 21.77 -22.70
N ALA A 54 11.47 22.05 -22.01
CA ALA A 54 11.87 21.31 -20.83
C ALA A 54 11.08 21.85 -19.63
N LEU A 55 10.25 21.00 -19.00
CA LEU A 55 9.53 21.34 -17.80
C LEU A 55 10.54 21.54 -16.64
N ALA A 56 10.67 22.79 -16.19
CA ALA A 56 11.49 23.09 -15.02
C ALA A 56 10.86 22.48 -13.76
N VAL A 57 11.63 21.74 -13.00
CA VAL A 57 11.19 21.09 -11.76
C VAL A 57 11.70 21.92 -10.58
N PRO A 58 10.81 22.55 -9.79
CA PRO A 58 11.25 23.39 -8.67
C PRO A 58 11.85 22.52 -7.55
N ILE A 59 12.97 22.99 -6.99
CA ILE A 59 13.60 22.40 -5.81
C ILE A 59 13.17 23.25 -4.59
N SER A 60 12.72 22.57 -3.54
CA SER A 60 12.31 23.18 -2.27
C SER A 60 13.11 22.59 -1.12
N ASP A 61 13.73 23.44 -0.28
CA ASP A 61 14.46 22.96 0.87
C ASP A 61 13.56 22.40 1.96
N ILE A 62 13.93 21.23 2.49
CA ILE A 62 13.26 20.60 3.62
C ILE A 62 13.62 21.38 4.88
N ASN A 63 12.67 22.16 5.35
CA ASN A 63 12.77 22.93 6.57
C ASN A 63 11.49 22.79 7.42
N LEU A 64 11.50 23.35 8.62
CA LEU A 64 10.37 23.23 9.54
C LEU A 64 9.08 23.85 8.99
N ALA A 65 9.20 24.95 8.23
CA ALA A 65 8.04 25.63 7.63
C ALA A 65 7.37 24.75 6.57
N LEU A 66 8.14 24.14 5.67
CA LEU A 66 7.64 23.20 4.66
C LEU A 66 6.94 22.01 5.30
N ILE A 67 7.56 21.41 6.34
CA ILE A 67 6.97 20.27 7.05
C ILE A 67 5.63 20.65 7.70
N GLN A 68 5.54 21.85 8.29
CA GLN A 68 4.29 22.33 8.88
C GLN A 68 3.21 22.60 7.82
N GLU A 69 3.58 23.15 6.67
CA GLU A 69 2.66 23.36 5.54
C GLU A 69 2.12 22.04 5.00
N MET A 70 3.00 21.05 4.76
CA MET A 70 2.60 19.72 4.32
C MET A 70 1.65 19.03 5.32
N ARG A 71 1.87 19.20 6.61
CA ARG A 71 0.97 18.68 7.66
C ARG A 71 -0.39 19.37 7.63
N LYS A 72 -0.43 20.69 7.42
CA LYS A 72 -1.70 21.46 7.27
C LYS A 72 -2.48 21.02 6.05
N GLU A 73 -1.81 20.89 4.89
CA GLU A 73 -2.45 20.39 3.67
C GLU A 73 -3.01 18.98 3.85
N ALA A 74 -2.22 18.08 4.47
CA ALA A 74 -2.67 16.73 4.77
C ALA A 74 -3.89 16.73 5.71
N ALA A 75 -3.93 17.62 6.71
CA ALA A 75 -5.08 17.77 7.62
C ALA A 75 -6.31 18.34 6.89
N ALA A 76 -6.15 19.32 6.00
CA ALA A 76 -7.24 19.88 5.23
C ALA A 76 -7.89 18.88 4.26
N ARG A 77 -7.10 18.05 3.58
CA ARG A 77 -7.61 16.96 2.73
C ARG A 77 -8.41 15.93 3.54
N ARG A 78 -7.99 15.63 4.77
CA ARG A 78 -8.66 14.70 5.68
C ARG A 78 -10.03 15.19 6.16
N ALA A 79 -10.20 16.49 6.38
CA ALA A 79 -11.47 17.07 6.81
C ALA A 79 -12.58 16.95 5.74
N ALA A 80 -12.21 16.77 4.47
CA ALA A 80 -13.14 16.57 3.37
C ALA A 80 -13.62 15.10 3.23
N ASP A 81 -12.94 14.13 3.83
CA ASP A 81 -13.25 12.69 3.77
C ASP A 81 -14.24 12.28 4.88
N GLY A 82 -15.42 12.91 4.93
CA GLY A 82 -16.56 12.43 5.73
C GLY A 82 -16.91 11.02 5.26
N SER A 83 -16.56 9.98 6.05
CA SER A 83 -16.65 8.61 5.58
C SER A 83 -18.11 8.14 5.43
N PRO A 84 -18.60 7.90 4.20
CA PRO A 84 -19.93 7.32 3.97
C PRO A 84 -20.01 5.84 4.40
N LEU A 85 -18.95 5.31 5.00
CA LEU A 85 -18.84 3.91 5.40
C LEU A 85 -19.43 3.63 6.78
N PHE A 86 -19.60 4.66 7.61
CA PHE A 86 -20.17 4.48 8.94
C PHE A 86 -21.68 4.16 8.83
N SER A 87 -22.09 3.08 9.45
CA SER A 87 -23.49 2.68 9.52
C SER A 87 -23.79 1.96 10.82
N THR A 88 -25.03 2.05 11.28
CA THR A 88 -25.54 1.24 12.38
C THR A 88 -25.78 -0.19 11.90
N PRO A 89 -25.42 -1.21 12.70
CA PRO A 89 -25.76 -2.59 12.39
C PRO A 89 -27.27 -2.77 12.30
N GLU A 90 -27.71 -3.48 11.27
CA GLU A 90 -29.11 -3.90 11.11
C GLU A 90 -29.25 -5.37 11.54
N PRO A 91 -30.41 -5.76 12.11
CA PRO A 91 -30.70 -7.16 12.42
C PRO A 91 -30.60 -8.04 11.17
N TYR A 92 -30.11 -9.26 11.33
CA TYR A 92 -30.04 -10.20 10.22
C TYR A 92 -31.43 -10.54 9.72
N THR A 93 -31.64 -10.51 8.41
CA THR A 93 -32.85 -10.97 7.73
C THR A 93 -32.49 -12.16 6.84
N LEU A 94 -33.32 -13.17 6.88
CA LEU A 94 -33.16 -14.40 6.12
C LEU A 94 -33.03 -14.13 4.63
N GLY A 95 -32.22 -14.92 3.94
CA GLY A 95 -32.00 -14.78 2.51
C GLY A 95 -31.99 -16.11 1.77
N VAL A 96 -31.97 -16.01 0.45
CA VAL A 96 -31.92 -17.19 -0.45
C VAL A 96 -30.63 -17.98 -0.17
N GLY A 97 -30.78 -19.29 0.03
CA GLY A 97 -29.68 -20.20 0.32
C GLY A 97 -29.42 -20.45 1.80
N ASP A 98 -29.94 -19.62 2.72
CA ASP A 98 -29.85 -19.90 4.15
C ASP A 98 -30.52 -21.24 4.49
N VAL A 99 -29.96 -21.92 5.49
CA VAL A 99 -30.49 -23.20 5.97
C VAL A 99 -31.06 -23.02 7.37
N LEU A 100 -32.33 -23.40 7.53
CA LEU A 100 -33.03 -23.25 8.78
C LEU A 100 -33.18 -24.60 9.49
N ASN A 101 -32.99 -24.59 10.80
CA ASN A 101 -33.37 -25.66 11.69
C ASN A 101 -34.71 -25.25 12.33
N ILE A 102 -35.76 -25.99 12.05
CA ILE A 102 -37.12 -25.72 12.53
C ILE A 102 -37.52 -26.89 13.41
N THR A 103 -37.78 -26.60 14.67
CA THR A 103 -38.27 -27.59 15.65
C THR A 103 -39.71 -27.26 16.05
N VAL A 104 -40.60 -28.23 15.90
CA VAL A 104 -41.96 -28.17 16.47
C VAL A 104 -41.98 -29.09 17.67
N TRP A 105 -42.19 -28.51 18.84
CA TRP A 105 -42.16 -29.25 20.09
C TRP A 105 -43.39 -30.20 20.16
N ASP A 106 -43.19 -31.34 20.79
CA ASP A 106 -44.20 -32.43 20.90
C ASP A 106 -44.56 -33.11 19.56
N HIS A 107 -43.86 -32.76 18.46
CA HIS A 107 -44.07 -33.30 17.13
C HIS A 107 -42.75 -33.79 16.50
N PRO A 108 -42.11 -34.88 17.04
CA PRO A 108 -40.84 -35.36 16.55
C PRO A 108 -40.88 -35.87 15.11
N GLU A 109 -42.06 -36.29 14.61
CA GLU A 109 -42.29 -36.69 13.23
C GLU A 109 -41.98 -35.57 12.21
N LEU A 110 -42.13 -34.30 12.61
CA LEU A 110 -41.80 -33.15 11.77
C LEU A 110 -40.27 -32.88 11.73
N ALA A 111 -39.51 -33.34 12.72
CA ALA A 111 -38.06 -33.22 12.72
C ALA A 111 -37.41 -34.16 11.68
N ALA A 112 -38.04 -35.29 11.35
CA ALA A 112 -37.56 -36.21 10.33
C ALA A 112 -37.54 -35.60 8.90
N ALA A 113 -38.36 -34.57 8.65
CA ALA A 113 -38.37 -33.83 7.40
C ALA A 113 -37.11 -33.00 7.16
N GLN A 114 -36.26 -32.77 8.19
CA GLN A 114 -35.00 -32.06 8.07
C GLN A 114 -33.84 -32.86 7.43
N GLY A 115 -34.10 -34.11 7.04
CA GLY A 115 -33.12 -35.05 6.52
C GLY A 115 -32.38 -35.78 7.64
N ALA A 116 -32.27 -37.11 7.51
CA ALA A 116 -31.57 -37.94 8.46
C ALA A 116 -30.09 -37.52 8.54
N GLN A 117 -29.60 -37.28 9.75
CA GLN A 117 -28.14 -37.13 10.03
C GLN A 117 -27.44 -38.46 9.81
N SER A 118 -27.25 -38.86 8.56
CA SER A 118 -26.48 -40.06 8.23
C SER A 118 -25.22 -39.66 7.52
N GLN A 119 -24.15 -39.57 8.30
CA GLN A 119 -22.74 -39.76 8.00
C GLN A 119 -21.80 -38.58 8.31
N PRO A 120 -20.60 -38.89 8.89
CA PRO A 120 -19.63 -37.91 9.37
C PRO A 120 -18.67 -37.37 8.28
N GLN A 121 -19.05 -37.40 7.02
CA GLN A 121 -18.26 -36.81 5.92
C GLN A 121 -19.07 -35.74 5.21
N VAL A 122 -19.31 -34.63 5.92
CA VAL A 122 -19.86 -33.43 5.29
C VAL A 122 -18.77 -32.80 4.43
N ARG A 123 -18.94 -32.83 3.12
CA ARG A 123 -18.11 -32.03 2.22
C ARG A 123 -18.36 -30.56 2.51
N PRO A 124 -17.33 -29.67 2.47
CA PRO A 124 -17.51 -28.25 2.77
C PRO A 124 -18.58 -27.55 1.92
N ALA A 125 -18.95 -28.12 0.76
CA ALA A 125 -19.96 -27.59 -0.14
C ALA A 125 -21.39 -28.08 0.17
N ASP A 126 -21.56 -29.12 1.01
CA ASP A 126 -22.89 -29.69 1.29
C ASP A 126 -23.62 -28.79 2.29
N ALA A 127 -24.93 -28.58 2.04
CA ALA A 127 -25.77 -27.88 2.99
C ALA A 127 -25.97 -28.78 4.22
N PRO A 128 -25.88 -28.23 5.46
CA PRO A 128 -26.25 -29.01 6.64
C PRO A 128 -27.73 -29.42 6.56
N ALA A 129 -28.11 -30.44 7.35
CA ALA A 129 -29.49 -30.86 7.46
C ALA A 129 -30.39 -29.69 7.90
N GLY A 130 -31.51 -29.46 7.21
CA GLY A 130 -32.42 -28.36 7.48
C GLY A 130 -33.25 -27.97 6.28
N PHE A 131 -34.06 -26.94 6.45
CA PHE A 131 -34.88 -26.36 5.40
C PHE A 131 -34.11 -25.24 4.69
N VAL A 132 -33.82 -25.45 3.40
CA VAL A 132 -33.12 -24.47 2.57
C VAL A 132 -34.12 -23.45 2.04
N ILE A 133 -33.80 -22.16 2.15
CA ILE A 133 -34.57 -21.10 1.48
C ILE A 133 -34.26 -21.17 -0.02
N ASP A 134 -35.24 -21.42 -0.84
CA ASP A 134 -35.09 -21.63 -2.27
C ASP A 134 -34.83 -20.32 -3.05
N GLN A 135 -34.66 -20.43 -4.38
CA GLN A 135 -34.38 -19.30 -5.26
C GLN A 135 -35.52 -18.26 -5.32
N THR A 136 -36.73 -18.67 -5.00
CA THR A 136 -37.88 -17.77 -4.90
C THR A 136 -37.95 -17.06 -3.56
N GLY A 137 -37.13 -17.50 -2.59
CA GLY A 137 -37.08 -16.98 -1.22
C GLY A 137 -38.07 -17.63 -0.28
N ASP A 138 -38.57 -18.82 -0.65
CA ASP A 138 -39.56 -19.55 0.09
C ASP A 138 -38.99 -20.81 0.74
N ILE A 139 -39.67 -21.33 1.76
CA ILE A 139 -39.42 -22.66 2.32
C ILE A 139 -40.70 -23.50 2.20
N SER A 140 -40.56 -24.80 2.00
CA SER A 140 -41.65 -25.75 2.07
C SER A 140 -41.60 -26.51 3.40
N PHE A 141 -42.64 -26.41 4.20
CA PHE A 141 -42.69 -27.06 5.51
C PHE A 141 -43.97 -27.96 5.58
N PRO A 142 -43.86 -29.19 6.12
CA PRO A 142 -44.98 -30.11 6.24
C PRO A 142 -46.18 -29.46 6.95
N TYR A 143 -47.38 -29.69 6.47
CA TYR A 143 -48.64 -29.14 6.94
C TYR A 143 -48.80 -27.61 6.85
N ALA A 144 -47.74 -26.85 6.75
CA ALA A 144 -47.81 -25.40 6.57
C ALA A 144 -47.74 -24.96 5.09
N GLY A 145 -47.26 -25.88 4.22
CA GLY A 145 -47.07 -25.61 2.79
C GLY A 145 -45.88 -24.67 2.54
N THR A 146 -45.96 -23.91 1.47
CA THR A 146 -44.94 -22.94 1.08
C THR A 146 -45.09 -21.63 1.85
N LEU A 147 -43.98 -21.14 2.44
CA LEU A 147 -43.90 -19.89 3.21
C LEU A 147 -42.80 -18.98 2.70
N ARG A 148 -43.09 -17.71 2.58
CA ARG A 148 -42.06 -16.70 2.33
C ARG A 148 -41.16 -16.58 3.54
N ALA A 149 -39.86 -16.81 3.35
CA ALA A 149 -38.83 -16.69 4.41
C ALA A 149 -37.86 -15.54 4.14
N ALA A 150 -37.50 -15.33 2.88
CA ALA A 150 -36.54 -14.28 2.52
C ALA A 150 -37.08 -12.88 2.86
N GLY A 151 -36.20 -12.07 3.52
CA GLY A 151 -36.53 -10.73 3.99
C GLY A 151 -37.10 -10.66 5.39
N LEU A 152 -37.57 -11.80 5.95
CA LEU A 152 -38.07 -11.87 7.32
C LEU A 152 -36.93 -12.10 8.33
N ARG A 153 -37.17 -11.74 9.57
CA ARG A 153 -36.35 -12.17 10.70
C ARG A 153 -36.81 -13.56 11.17
N THR A 154 -35.97 -14.24 11.94
CA THR A 154 -36.32 -15.59 12.46
C THR A 154 -37.55 -15.60 13.33
N ASP A 155 -37.78 -14.55 14.15
CA ASP A 155 -38.98 -14.40 15.00
C ASP A 155 -40.24 -14.18 14.18
N GLU A 156 -40.18 -13.44 13.08
CA GLU A 156 -41.30 -13.20 12.18
C GLU A 156 -41.70 -14.49 11.45
N LEU A 157 -40.72 -15.24 10.91
CA LEU A 157 -40.97 -16.53 10.29
C LEU A 157 -41.55 -17.55 11.28
N GLN A 158 -40.99 -17.57 12.51
CA GLN A 158 -41.52 -18.43 13.59
C GLN A 158 -42.99 -18.17 13.88
N ALA A 159 -43.38 -16.89 13.98
CA ALA A 159 -44.75 -16.50 14.24
C ALA A 159 -45.69 -16.87 13.07
N ASP A 160 -45.24 -16.72 11.80
CA ASP A 160 -46.02 -17.08 10.63
C ASP A 160 -46.22 -18.59 10.55
N LEU A 161 -45.16 -19.38 10.78
CA LEU A 161 -45.20 -20.83 10.78
C LEU A 161 -46.11 -21.37 11.89
N ALA A 162 -46.03 -20.84 13.10
CA ALA A 162 -46.91 -21.22 14.21
C ALA A 162 -48.38 -20.98 13.87
N ARG A 163 -48.72 -19.83 13.26
CA ARG A 163 -50.11 -19.52 12.84
C ARG A 163 -50.65 -20.51 11.78
N ARG A 164 -49.81 -20.93 10.84
CA ARG A 164 -50.22 -21.90 9.81
C ARG A 164 -50.40 -23.30 10.38
N LEU A 165 -49.46 -23.73 11.25
CA LEU A 165 -49.54 -25.04 11.91
C LEU A 165 -50.70 -25.13 12.88
N ALA A 166 -51.18 -24.04 13.49
CA ALA A 166 -52.37 -24.00 14.37
C ALA A 166 -53.66 -24.45 13.68
N ARG A 167 -53.67 -24.55 12.34
CA ARG A 167 -54.82 -25.13 11.61
C ARG A 167 -54.92 -26.65 11.72
N VAL A 168 -53.82 -27.31 12.08
CA VAL A 168 -53.71 -28.79 12.13
C VAL A 168 -53.36 -29.24 13.55
N PHE A 169 -52.54 -28.48 14.28
CA PHE A 169 -52.05 -28.82 15.61
C PHE A 169 -52.62 -27.84 16.64
N GLN A 170 -52.88 -28.29 17.86
CA GLN A 170 -53.30 -27.44 18.96
C GLN A 170 -52.10 -26.77 19.61
N ASN A 171 -52.06 -25.42 19.63
CA ASN A 171 -51.01 -24.64 20.26
C ASN A 171 -49.56 -25.06 19.89
N PRO A 172 -49.21 -25.16 18.59
CA PRO A 172 -47.88 -25.63 18.18
C PRO A 172 -46.79 -24.69 18.66
N GLN A 173 -45.83 -25.24 19.43
CA GLN A 173 -44.63 -24.50 19.86
C GLN A 173 -43.56 -24.68 18.80
N VAL A 174 -43.22 -23.60 18.12
CA VAL A 174 -42.25 -23.61 17.01
C VAL A 174 -40.98 -22.86 17.44
N THR A 175 -39.83 -23.40 17.12
CA THR A 175 -38.53 -22.71 17.25
C THR A 175 -37.84 -22.70 15.88
N VAL A 176 -37.43 -21.52 15.41
CA VAL A 176 -36.68 -21.34 14.16
C VAL A 176 -35.29 -20.84 14.49
N ARG A 177 -34.27 -21.57 14.03
CA ARG A 177 -32.87 -21.19 14.13
C ARG A 177 -32.21 -21.26 12.76
N ILE A 178 -31.18 -20.42 12.52
CA ILE A 178 -30.40 -20.52 11.31
C ILE A 178 -29.31 -21.57 11.57
N ALA A 179 -29.32 -22.64 10.79
CA ALA A 179 -28.33 -23.71 10.85
C ALA A 179 -27.07 -23.34 10.03
N SER A 180 -27.25 -22.59 8.92
CA SER A 180 -26.12 -22.12 8.12
C SER A 180 -26.48 -20.80 7.43
N PHE A 181 -25.63 -19.81 7.62
CA PHE A 181 -25.69 -18.49 6.98
C PHE A 181 -24.99 -18.56 5.62
N ARG A 182 -25.75 -18.55 4.52
CA ARG A 182 -25.23 -18.70 3.16
C ARG A 182 -25.67 -17.60 2.21
N ALA A 183 -26.70 -16.84 2.60
CA ALA A 183 -27.33 -15.84 1.75
C ALA A 183 -26.43 -14.61 1.54
N ARG A 184 -25.70 -14.18 2.58
CA ARG A 184 -24.91 -12.97 2.57
C ARG A 184 -23.46 -13.28 2.91
N LYS A 185 -22.53 -12.64 2.19
CA LYS A 185 -21.10 -12.90 2.33
C LYS A 185 -20.28 -11.67 2.01
N VAL A 186 -19.12 -11.57 2.63
CA VAL A 186 -18.08 -10.63 2.29
C VAL A 186 -16.85 -11.38 1.82
N TYR A 187 -16.02 -10.70 1.04
CA TYR A 187 -14.77 -11.24 0.53
C TYR A 187 -13.64 -10.51 1.22
N VAL A 188 -12.69 -11.25 1.80
CA VAL A 188 -11.47 -10.70 2.40
C VAL A 188 -10.28 -11.25 1.63
N ASP A 189 -9.43 -10.35 1.12
CA ASP A 189 -8.31 -10.67 0.23
C ASP A 189 -7.05 -9.91 0.65
N GLY A 190 -5.88 -10.37 0.19
CA GLY A 190 -4.59 -9.75 0.42
C GLY A 190 -3.93 -10.18 1.73
N GLU A 191 -3.28 -9.25 2.40
CA GLU A 191 -2.38 -9.50 3.54
C GLU A 191 -3.11 -9.76 4.86
N VAL A 192 -3.89 -10.84 4.88
CA VAL A 192 -4.50 -11.45 6.06
C VAL A 192 -4.09 -12.93 6.12
N HIS A 193 -4.11 -13.54 7.32
CA HIS A 193 -3.65 -14.92 7.46
C HIS A 193 -4.51 -15.95 6.72
N THR A 194 -5.81 -15.72 6.64
CA THR A 194 -6.78 -16.64 6.02
C THR A 194 -7.71 -15.86 5.08
N PRO A 195 -7.24 -15.49 3.87
CA PRO A 195 -8.09 -14.82 2.90
C PRO A 195 -9.20 -15.77 2.42
N GLY A 196 -10.33 -15.21 2.05
CA GLY A 196 -11.46 -16.00 1.54
C GLY A 196 -12.82 -15.35 1.74
N VAL A 197 -13.83 -16.17 1.52
CA VAL A 197 -15.23 -15.77 1.68
C VAL A 197 -15.67 -15.96 3.13
N GLN A 198 -16.27 -14.93 3.71
CA GLN A 198 -16.78 -14.97 5.07
C GLN A 198 -18.30 -14.73 5.06
N PRO A 199 -19.11 -15.63 5.65
CA PRO A 199 -20.54 -15.45 5.75
C PRO A 199 -20.86 -14.35 6.78
N ILE A 200 -21.82 -13.48 6.43
CA ILE A 200 -22.43 -12.55 7.39
C ILE A 200 -23.46 -13.35 8.18
N ASN A 201 -23.38 -13.29 9.50
CA ASN A 201 -24.30 -13.93 10.41
C ASN A 201 -25.10 -12.90 11.23
N ASP A 202 -25.73 -13.32 12.32
CA ASP A 202 -26.47 -12.51 13.28
C ASP A 202 -25.58 -11.54 14.10
N ILE A 203 -24.25 -11.77 14.11
CA ILE A 203 -23.28 -10.84 14.67
C ILE A 203 -22.89 -9.83 13.56
N PRO A 204 -22.98 -8.52 13.83
CA PRO A 204 -22.64 -7.52 12.83
C PRO A 204 -21.23 -7.72 12.26
N MET A 205 -21.12 -7.88 10.96
CA MET A 205 -19.84 -8.01 10.27
C MET A 205 -19.20 -6.62 10.15
N THR A 206 -18.43 -6.23 11.17
CA THR A 206 -17.64 -4.99 11.12
C THR A 206 -16.32 -5.21 10.41
N LEU A 207 -15.62 -4.13 10.10
CA LEU A 207 -14.26 -4.20 9.54
C LEU A 207 -13.33 -5.04 10.44
N TYR A 208 -13.37 -4.82 11.74
CA TYR A 208 -12.57 -5.58 12.70
C TYR A 208 -12.98 -7.05 12.78
N GLU A 209 -14.26 -7.33 12.76
CA GLU A 209 -14.77 -8.70 12.78
C GLU A 209 -14.28 -9.49 11.56
N ALA A 210 -14.34 -8.88 10.36
CA ALA A 210 -13.87 -9.53 9.14
C ALA A 210 -12.37 -9.83 9.16
N ILE A 211 -11.56 -8.88 9.64
CA ILE A 211 -10.11 -9.06 9.78
C ILE A 211 -9.79 -10.13 10.84
N THR A 212 -10.49 -10.10 11.98
CA THR A 212 -10.30 -11.08 13.05
C THR A 212 -10.65 -12.49 12.58
N ARG A 213 -11.76 -12.66 11.87
CA ARG A 213 -12.14 -13.96 11.26
C ARG A 213 -11.15 -14.44 10.20
N ALA A 214 -10.50 -13.51 9.50
CA ALA A 214 -9.41 -13.82 8.59
C ALA A 214 -8.07 -14.11 9.30
N GLY A 215 -8.06 -14.25 10.63
CA GLY A 215 -6.87 -14.55 11.43
C GLY A 215 -5.97 -13.35 11.71
N GLY A 216 -6.43 -12.13 11.43
CA GLY A 216 -5.66 -10.90 11.59
C GLY A 216 -4.76 -10.58 10.40
N PHE A 217 -4.03 -9.48 10.52
CA PHE A 217 -3.07 -9.01 9.50
C PHE A 217 -1.79 -9.85 9.47
N THR A 218 -1.24 -10.06 8.29
CA THR A 218 0.14 -10.57 8.16
C THR A 218 1.16 -9.48 8.51
N PRO A 219 2.42 -9.83 8.78
CA PRO A 219 3.49 -8.84 8.97
C PRO A 219 3.75 -7.95 7.75
N ALA A 220 3.32 -8.36 6.56
CA ALA A 220 3.47 -7.59 5.33
C ALA A 220 2.31 -6.62 5.06
N ALA A 221 1.26 -6.62 5.88
CA ALA A 221 0.06 -5.82 5.69
C ALA A 221 0.30 -4.30 5.85
N ASP A 222 -0.28 -3.52 4.95
CA ASP A 222 -0.41 -2.06 5.08
C ASP A 222 -1.79 -1.71 5.65
N GLN A 223 -1.84 -1.42 6.94
CA GLN A 223 -3.09 -1.09 7.64
C GLN A 223 -3.60 0.33 7.31
N SER A 224 -2.79 1.18 6.68
CA SER A 224 -3.17 2.53 6.28
C SER A 224 -3.90 2.57 4.92
N ARG A 225 -3.88 1.46 4.17
CA ARG A 225 -4.36 1.41 2.79
C ARG A 225 -5.20 0.18 2.51
N MET A 226 -6.14 -0.11 3.40
CA MET A 226 -7.15 -1.13 3.12
C MET A 226 -8.15 -0.60 2.09
N LEU A 227 -8.48 -1.41 1.10
CA LEU A 227 -9.40 -1.06 0.03
C LEU A 227 -10.72 -1.80 0.23
N LEU A 228 -11.78 -1.07 0.54
CA LEU A 228 -13.13 -1.59 0.61
C LEU A 228 -13.87 -1.24 -0.69
N THR A 229 -14.23 -2.26 -1.45
CA THR A 229 -15.04 -2.09 -2.66
C THR A 229 -16.49 -2.46 -2.35
N ARG A 230 -17.40 -1.50 -2.50
CA ARG A 230 -18.85 -1.65 -2.29
C ARG A 230 -19.60 -1.12 -3.50
N LYS A 231 -20.43 -1.96 -4.14
CA LYS A 231 -21.24 -1.57 -5.31
C LYS A 231 -20.43 -0.81 -6.38
N HIS A 232 -19.24 -1.33 -6.73
CA HIS A 232 -18.28 -0.76 -7.70
C HIS A 232 -17.59 0.55 -7.27
N VAL A 233 -17.90 1.08 -6.08
CA VAL A 233 -17.17 2.23 -5.51
C VAL A 233 -16.07 1.72 -4.60
N ARG A 234 -14.86 2.26 -4.77
CA ARG A 234 -13.70 1.91 -3.96
C ARG A 234 -13.50 2.98 -2.89
N TYR A 235 -13.38 2.55 -1.66
CA TYR A 235 -13.07 3.36 -0.49
C TYR A 235 -11.73 2.93 0.07
N GLN A 236 -10.89 3.90 0.42
CA GLN A 236 -9.67 3.64 1.16
C GLN A 236 -9.95 3.80 2.65
N VAL A 237 -9.58 2.80 3.43
CA VAL A 237 -9.68 2.82 4.90
C VAL A 237 -8.28 2.85 5.48
N ASP A 238 -8.00 3.84 6.33
CA ASP A 238 -6.74 4.03 7.04
C ASP A 238 -6.98 3.77 8.53
N LEU A 239 -6.72 2.54 8.96
CA LEU A 239 -6.99 2.10 10.33
C LEU A 239 -6.18 2.85 11.37
N PRO A 240 -4.84 3.01 11.23
CA PRO A 240 -4.04 3.80 12.17
C PRO A 240 -4.57 5.23 12.35
N LYS A 241 -4.90 5.91 11.25
CA LYS A 241 -5.46 7.28 11.34
C LYS A 241 -6.82 7.33 12.02
N MET A 242 -7.68 6.33 11.79
CA MET A 242 -8.97 6.27 12.49
C MET A 242 -8.75 6.19 13.99
N LEU A 243 -7.83 5.33 14.44
CA LEU A 243 -7.50 5.17 15.85
C LEU A 243 -6.87 6.43 16.45
N ASP A 244 -5.92 7.06 15.74
CA ASP A 244 -5.27 8.32 16.16
C ASP A 244 -6.30 9.46 16.35
N HIS A 245 -7.41 9.43 15.61
CA HIS A 245 -8.50 10.41 15.71
C HIS A 245 -9.63 9.99 16.66
N GLY A 246 -9.49 8.87 17.36
CA GLY A 246 -10.52 8.35 18.25
C GLY A 246 -11.79 7.87 17.52
N LEU A 247 -11.69 7.62 16.21
CA LEU A 247 -12.78 7.03 15.45
C LEU A 247 -12.79 5.51 15.66
N ASP A 248 -13.98 4.98 15.95
CA ASP A 248 -14.15 3.56 16.17
C ASP A 248 -14.32 2.82 14.83
N PRO A 249 -13.34 1.98 14.41
CA PRO A 249 -13.45 1.20 13.18
C PRO A 249 -14.57 0.15 13.18
N SER A 250 -15.10 -0.21 14.35
CA SER A 250 -16.25 -1.12 14.43
C SER A 250 -17.55 -0.48 13.92
N ARG A 251 -17.58 0.84 13.71
CA ARG A 251 -18.67 1.54 13.03
C ARG A 251 -18.69 1.33 11.52
N ILE A 252 -17.60 0.79 10.93
CA ILE A 252 -17.59 0.36 9.53
C ILE A 252 -18.21 -1.02 9.47
N VAL A 253 -19.50 -1.07 9.13
CA VAL A 253 -20.25 -2.33 8.93
C VAL A 253 -20.14 -2.75 7.48
N LEU A 254 -19.65 -3.96 7.26
CA LEU A 254 -19.56 -4.58 5.94
C LEU A 254 -20.94 -5.11 5.51
N LYS A 255 -21.22 -5.01 4.23
CA LYS A 255 -22.50 -5.43 3.61
C LYS A 255 -22.28 -6.58 2.65
N ASP A 256 -23.35 -7.24 2.29
CA ASP A 256 -23.30 -8.31 1.30
C ASP A 256 -22.63 -7.87 0.00
N GLY A 257 -21.71 -8.71 -0.48
CA GLY A 257 -20.92 -8.46 -1.69
C GLY A 257 -19.76 -7.49 -1.52
N ASP A 258 -19.49 -6.97 -0.31
CA ASP A 258 -18.30 -6.15 -0.07
C ASP A 258 -17.02 -6.97 -0.27
N LEU A 259 -16.02 -6.35 -0.91
CA LEU A 259 -14.66 -6.86 -1.03
C LEU A 259 -13.72 -5.98 -0.22
N LEU A 260 -13.14 -6.55 0.83
CA LEU A 260 -12.07 -5.94 1.63
C LEU A 260 -10.73 -6.51 1.18
N ARG A 261 -9.88 -5.67 0.59
CA ARG A 261 -8.50 -6.03 0.24
C ARG A 261 -7.50 -5.30 1.12
N VAL A 262 -6.65 -6.05 1.78
CA VAL A 262 -5.51 -5.54 2.54
C VAL A 262 -4.28 -5.61 1.63
N VAL A 263 -3.74 -4.44 1.25
CA VAL A 263 -2.59 -4.40 0.34
C VAL A 263 -1.28 -4.64 1.07
N PRO A 264 -0.27 -5.21 0.42
CA PRO A 264 1.06 -5.36 1.00
C PRO A 264 1.79 -4.01 1.05
N ARG A 265 2.68 -3.85 2.05
CA ARG A 265 3.44 -2.61 2.29
C ARG A 265 4.42 -2.28 1.16
N ASP A 266 4.95 -3.29 0.49
CA ASP A 266 5.93 -3.14 -0.59
C ASP A 266 5.34 -2.52 -1.86
N GLU A 267 4.02 -2.62 -2.09
CA GLU A 267 3.34 -1.87 -3.17
C GLU A 267 3.50 -0.35 -3.01
N ASN A 268 3.75 0.11 -1.78
CA ASN A 268 3.89 1.52 -1.41
C ASN A 268 5.34 1.90 -1.08
N GLY A 269 6.29 1.12 -1.57
CA GLY A 269 7.71 1.35 -1.32
C GLY A 269 8.24 2.64 -1.93
N VAL A 270 9.37 3.09 -1.39
CA VAL A 270 10.13 4.27 -1.80
C VAL A 270 11.48 3.81 -2.33
N PHE A 271 11.90 4.31 -3.49
CA PHE A 271 13.17 3.94 -4.08
C PHE A 271 14.31 4.77 -3.47
N VAL A 272 15.30 4.11 -2.88
CA VAL A 272 16.47 4.75 -2.29
C VAL A 272 17.68 4.42 -3.15
N MET A 273 18.34 5.44 -3.72
CA MET A 273 19.42 5.29 -4.69
C MET A 273 20.47 6.40 -4.59
N GLY A 274 21.53 6.28 -5.39
CA GLY A 274 22.68 7.18 -5.38
C GLY A 274 23.79 6.65 -4.47
N GLU A 275 24.46 7.54 -3.76
CA GLU A 275 25.58 7.19 -2.87
C GLU A 275 25.08 6.68 -1.50
N ILE A 276 24.37 5.59 -1.55
CA ILE A 276 23.81 4.85 -0.41
C ILE A 276 24.57 3.53 -0.26
N THR A 277 24.69 3.04 0.96
CA THR A 277 25.39 1.77 1.24
C THR A 277 24.76 0.59 0.52
N ARG A 278 23.42 0.53 0.47
CA ARG A 278 22.64 -0.50 -0.25
C ARG A 278 21.43 0.13 -0.95
N PRO A 279 21.53 0.47 -2.23
CA PRO A 279 20.36 0.91 -2.99
C PRO A 279 19.25 -0.15 -2.92
N MET A 280 18.03 0.28 -2.55
CA MET A 280 16.90 -0.62 -2.34
C MET A 280 15.56 0.11 -2.39
N THR A 281 14.49 -0.65 -2.39
CA THR A 281 13.15 -0.11 -2.11
C THR A 281 12.91 -0.17 -0.60
N ALA A 282 12.83 0.98 0.06
CA ALA A 282 12.45 1.07 1.46
C ALA A 282 10.96 0.86 1.62
N VAL A 283 10.57 0.05 2.61
CA VAL A 283 9.18 -0.38 2.83
C VAL A 283 8.59 0.37 4.02
N PRO A 284 7.38 0.94 3.92
CA PRO A 284 6.71 1.59 5.04
C PRO A 284 6.48 0.64 6.23
N GLN A 285 6.31 1.19 7.41
CA GLN A 285 5.83 0.45 8.58
C GLN A 285 4.40 -0.07 8.34
N SER A 286 3.90 -0.98 9.18
CA SER A 286 2.51 -1.47 9.09
C SER A 286 1.46 -0.37 9.20
N THR A 287 1.83 0.75 9.82
CA THR A 287 1.00 1.98 9.91
C THR A 287 1.02 2.82 8.63
N GLY A 288 1.74 2.41 7.59
CA GLY A 288 1.91 3.15 6.34
C GLY A 288 2.87 4.34 6.44
N LYS A 289 3.46 4.59 7.60
CA LYS A 289 4.42 5.69 7.80
C LYS A 289 5.81 5.25 7.35
N LEU A 290 6.49 6.13 6.63
CA LEU A 290 7.90 6.00 6.26
C LEU A 290 8.50 7.41 6.22
N THR A 291 9.45 7.69 7.10
CA THR A 291 10.17 8.96 7.09
C THR A 291 11.41 8.86 6.21
N LEU A 292 11.99 10.01 5.82
CA LEU A 292 13.25 10.03 5.09
C LEU A 292 14.38 9.38 5.92
N SER A 293 14.39 9.59 7.23
CA SER A 293 15.33 8.95 8.14
C SER A 293 15.16 7.42 8.17
N ASP A 294 13.93 6.91 8.19
CA ASP A 294 13.65 5.47 8.16
C ASP A 294 14.15 4.84 6.85
N ALA A 295 13.87 5.49 5.71
CA ALA A 295 14.28 5.01 4.40
C ALA A 295 15.81 4.95 4.27
N LEU A 296 16.52 6.00 4.71
CA LEU A 296 17.99 6.01 4.74
C LEU A 296 18.55 4.91 5.67
N SER A 297 17.92 4.70 6.84
CA SER A 297 18.34 3.66 7.79
C SER A 297 18.16 2.26 7.21
N GLN A 298 17.03 1.97 6.54
CA GLN A 298 16.80 0.69 5.88
C GLN A 298 17.84 0.42 4.79
N ALA A 299 18.23 1.45 4.05
CA ALA A 299 19.24 1.39 3.01
C ALA A 299 20.70 1.35 3.55
N GLY A 300 20.89 1.26 4.86
CA GLY A 300 22.19 1.20 5.50
C GLY A 300 22.91 2.53 5.58
N SER A 301 22.17 3.64 5.54
CA SER A 301 22.63 5.03 5.58
C SER A 301 23.41 5.46 4.32
N VAL A 302 23.82 6.72 4.29
CA VAL A 302 24.64 7.28 3.21
C VAL A 302 26.05 6.67 3.23
N ASN A 303 26.66 6.53 2.07
CA ASN A 303 28.05 6.06 1.97
C ASN A 303 29.01 7.14 2.45
N ALA A 304 29.63 6.94 3.61
CA ALA A 304 30.50 7.93 4.24
C ALA A 304 31.73 8.33 3.40
N MET A 305 32.13 7.51 2.42
CA MET A 305 33.32 7.78 1.59
C MET A 305 32.99 8.53 0.31
N THR A 306 31.77 8.38 -0.22
CA THR A 306 31.44 8.88 -1.56
C THR A 306 30.24 9.82 -1.60
N ALA A 307 29.36 9.75 -0.59
CA ALA A 307 28.15 10.55 -0.52
C ALA A 307 28.45 12.02 -0.15
N ASP A 308 27.71 12.92 -0.78
CA ASP A 308 27.60 14.30 -0.36
C ASP A 308 26.38 14.46 0.54
N ALA A 309 26.60 14.48 1.85
CA ALA A 309 25.53 14.58 2.82
C ALA A 309 24.75 15.91 2.72
N SER A 310 25.33 16.95 2.10
CA SER A 310 24.62 18.21 1.85
C SER A 310 23.67 18.12 0.67
N GLN A 311 23.70 17.03 -0.12
CA GLN A 311 22.96 16.89 -1.38
C GLN A 311 22.06 15.65 -1.36
N MET A 312 21.06 15.67 -0.45
CA MET A 312 20.03 14.65 -0.38
C MET A 312 18.72 15.17 -0.99
N TYR A 313 18.12 14.40 -1.86
CA TYR A 313 16.92 14.79 -2.59
C TYR A 313 15.82 13.78 -2.44
N VAL A 314 14.57 14.28 -2.37
CA VAL A 314 13.35 13.47 -2.48
C VAL A 314 12.59 13.96 -3.70
N ILE A 315 12.46 13.08 -4.70
CA ILE A 315 11.76 13.36 -5.95
C ILE A 315 10.38 12.73 -5.85
N ARG A 316 9.34 13.55 -5.93
CA ARG A 316 7.94 13.16 -5.81
C ARG A 316 7.20 13.47 -7.10
N GLY A 317 6.63 12.44 -7.72
CA GLY A 317 5.81 12.59 -8.91
C GLY A 317 4.83 11.44 -9.06
N ASP A 318 3.57 11.75 -9.30
CA ASP A 318 2.47 10.79 -9.49
C ASP A 318 2.18 10.51 -10.99
N GLY A 319 2.99 11.07 -11.89
CA GLY A 319 2.82 10.96 -13.35
C GLY A 319 1.73 11.86 -13.93
N GLU A 320 0.87 12.46 -13.10
CA GLU A 320 -0.22 13.35 -13.55
C GLU A 320 0.11 14.84 -13.34
N ARG A 321 1.06 15.13 -12.46
CA ARG A 321 1.46 16.48 -12.09
C ARG A 321 2.95 16.72 -12.31
N THR A 322 3.34 18.00 -12.37
CA THR A 322 4.75 18.39 -12.35
C THR A 322 5.44 17.78 -11.13
N PRO A 323 6.51 17.01 -11.31
CA PRO A 323 7.28 16.47 -10.19
C PRO A 323 7.78 17.60 -9.28
N LYS A 324 7.87 17.30 -7.99
CA LYS A 324 8.45 18.19 -6.98
C LYS A 324 9.73 17.56 -6.47
N VAL A 325 10.77 18.36 -6.32
CA VAL A 325 12.03 17.94 -5.72
C VAL A 325 12.18 18.65 -4.39
N TYR A 326 12.43 17.87 -3.36
CA TYR A 326 12.76 18.38 -2.02
C TYR A 326 14.22 18.11 -1.74
N HIS A 327 14.92 19.09 -1.22
CA HIS A 327 16.35 19.04 -0.91
C HIS A 327 16.55 19.08 0.61
N LEU A 328 17.39 18.20 1.13
CA LEU A 328 17.84 18.20 2.51
C LEU A 328 19.36 18.37 2.58
N ASP A 329 19.82 19.41 3.24
CA ASP A 329 21.21 19.51 3.68
C ASP A 329 21.40 18.71 4.97
N GLY A 330 21.93 17.50 4.84
CA GLY A 330 22.24 16.59 5.94
C GLY A 330 23.68 16.68 6.45
N SER A 331 24.43 17.72 6.12
CA SER A 331 25.81 17.92 6.58
C SER A 331 25.93 18.03 8.11
N SER A 332 24.85 18.47 8.76
CA SER A 332 24.74 18.50 10.22
C SER A 332 23.87 17.34 10.73
N PRO A 333 24.29 16.62 11.80
CA PRO A 333 23.45 15.61 12.42
C PRO A 333 22.09 16.15 12.91
N VAL A 334 21.99 17.44 13.22
CA VAL A 334 20.74 18.10 13.63
C VAL A 334 19.71 18.10 12.49
N SER A 335 20.15 18.16 11.24
CA SER A 335 19.27 18.09 10.07
C SER A 335 18.52 16.75 9.98
N MET A 336 19.04 15.68 10.60
CA MET A 336 18.34 14.39 10.68
C MET A 336 17.02 14.48 11.46
N VAL A 337 16.83 15.49 12.30
CA VAL A 337 15.54 15.78 12.94
C VAL A 337 14.48 16.16 11.88
N LEU A 338 14.89 16.91 10.84
CA LEU A 338 14.00 17.24 9.71
C LEU A 338 13.71 15.99 8.86
N ALA A 339 14.74 15.17 8.59
CA ALA A 339 14.58 13.90 7.91
C ALA A 339 13.58 12.97 8.63
N ASN A 340 13.61 12.93 9.96
CA ASN A 340 12.70 12.14 10.77
C ASN A 340 11.25 12.69 10.78
N GLN A 341 11.08 13.97 10.48
CA GLN A 341 9.75 14.60 10.41
C GLN A 341 9.19 14.65 8.99
N PHE A 342 10.01 14.43 7.97
CA PHE A 342 9.61 14.44 6.57
C PHE A 342 9.05 13.08 6.18
N GLU A 343 7.71 13.00 6.01
CA GLU A 343 7.02 11.78 5.59
C GLU A 343 7.14 11.59 4.08
N LEU A 344 7.66 10.44 3.69
CA LEU A 344 7.73 10.00 2.31
C LEU A 344 6.36 9.52 1.83
N GLN A 345 6.11 9.66 0.53
CA GLN A 345 4.91 9.14 -0.12
C GLN A 345 5.27 7.92 -0.97
N PRO A 346 4.31 7.04 -1.26
CA PRO A 346 4.55 5.89 -2.12
C PRO A 346 5.15 6.32 -3.46
N LYS A 347 6.16 5.56 -3.90
CA LYS A 347 6.90 5.78 -5.14
C LYS A 347 7.75 7.05 -5.17
N ASP A 348 7.96 7.73 -4.05
CA ASP A 348 9.02 8.73 -3.95
C ASP A 348 10.37 8.09 -4.30
N VAL A 349 11.27 8.91 -4.83
CA VAL A 349 12.65 8.52 -5.07
C VAL A 349 13.55 9.35 -4.15
N VAL A 350 14.24 8.68 -3.24
CA VAL A 350 15.29 9.28 -2.40
C VAL A 350 16.60 9.11 -3.14
N TYR A 351 17.27 10.21 -3.45
CA TYR A 351 18.55 10.24 -4.15
C TYR A 351 19.59 11.00 -3.35
N VAL A 352 20.75 10.40 -3.16
CA VAL A 352 21.91 11.05 -2.51
C VAL A 352 23.01 11.20 -3.56
N ASP A 353 23.50 12.44 -3.73
CA ASP A 353 24.51 12.74 -4.72
C ASP A 353 25.93 12.38 -4.22
N SER A 354 26.87 12.33 -5.13
CA SER A 354 28.27 12.03 -4.85
C SER A 354 29.09 13.31 -4.63
N THR A 355 30.09 13.23 -3.76
CA THR A 355 31.11 14.33 -3.62
C THR A 355 31.85 14.53 -4.92
N SER A 356 32.34 15.76 -5.13
CA SER A 356 33.22 16.07 -6.27
C SER A 356 34.50 15.22 -6.27
N LEU A 357 35.02 14.89 -5.11
CA LEU A 357 36.19 14.02 -4.94
C LEU A 357 35.91 12.59 -5.38
N ALA A 358 34.75 12.04 -5.03
CA ALA A 358 34.32 10.69 -5.46
C ALA A 358 34.17 10.62 -6.99
N ARG A 359 33.60 11.66 -7.60
CA ARG A 359 33.48 11.78 -9.07
C ARG A 359 34.85 11.82 -9.74
N PHE A 360 35.77 12.66 -9.24
CA PHE A 360 37.13 12.73 -9.73
C PHE A 360 37.88 11.39 -9.61
N SER A 361 37.75 10.71 -8.45
CA SER A 361 38.35 9.39 -8.25
C SER A 361 37.86 8.34 -9.24
N ARG A 362 36.55 8.36 -9.60
CA ARG A 362 35.99 7.46 -10.64
C ARG A 362 36.59 7.72 -12.00
N VAL A 363 36.76 8.97 -12.40
CA VAL A 363 37.40 9.32 -13.67
C VAL A 363 38.85 8.85 -13.66
N LEU A 364 39.57 9.14 -12.57
CA LEU A 364 40.99 8.76 -12.43
C LEU A 364 41.16 7.23 -12.47
N SER A 365 40.31 6.47 -11.79
CA SER A 365 40.39 5.00 -11.79
C SER A 365 40.15 4.38 -13.18
N GLN A 366 39.37 5.02 -14.05
CA GLN A 366 39.19 4.61 -15.44
C GLN A 366 40.36 4.97 -16.34
N LEU A 367 41.07 6.04 -16.03
CA LEU A 367 42.26 6.49 -16.79
C LEU A 367 43.53 5.77 -16.38
N LEU A 368 43.67 5.34 -15.12
CA LEU A 368 44.88 4.68 -14.61
C LEU A 368 45.31 3.45 -15.43
N PRO A 369 44.44 2.55 -15.88
CA PRO A 369 44.87 1.43 -16.72
C PRO A 369 45.45 1.87 -18.04
N LEU A 370 44.94 2.94 -18.66
CA LEU A 370 45.44 3.49 -19.92
C LEU A 370 46.81 4.15 -19.73
N ILE A 371 47.02 4.88 -18.62
CA ILE A 371 48.28 5.51 -18.26
C ILE A 371 49.35 4.43 -18.01
N ASN A 372 49.02 3.39 -17.26
CA ASN A 372 49.93 2.27 -16.98
C ASN A 372 50.28 1.49 -18.26
N ALA A 373 49.32 1.24 -19.15
CA ALA A 373 49.58 0.59 -20.43
C ALA A 373 50.52 1.43 -21.32
N GLY A 374 50.34 2.77 -21.34
CA GLY A 374 51.20 3.68 -22.08
C GLY A 374 52.62 3.72 -21.51
N LEU A 375 52.78 3.74 -20.18
CA LEU A 375 54.08 3.72 -19.53
C LEU A 375 54.85 2.40 -19.76
N THR A 376 54.13 1.26 -19.71
CA THR A 376 54.73 -0.07 -19.97
C THR A 376 55.18 -0.19 -21.42
N GLY A 377 54.38 0.29 -22.40
CA GLY A 377 54.73 0.34 -23.80
C GLY A 377 55.98 1.21 -24.07
N ALA A 378 56.12 2.33 -23.40
CA ALA A 378 57.31 3.22 -23.52
C ALA A 378 58.58 2.63 -22.91
N VAL A 379 58.48 1.77 -21.91
CA VAL A 379 59.64 1.09 -21.27
C VAL A 379 60.10 -0.12 -22.11
N VAL A 380 59.18 -0.80 -22.80
CA VAL A 380 59.49 -1.97 -23.67
C VAL A 380 60.05 -1.53 -25.03
N ALA A 381 59.82 -0.28 -25.46
CA ALA A 381 60.29 0.27 -26.72
C ALA A 381 61.72 0.90 -26.66
N LYS A 382 62.40 0.76 -25.54
CA LYS A 382 63.78 1.22 -25.31
C LYS A 382 64.72 0.01 -25.15
#